data_b1dcc633dd9032d02a9f341e00cfcf20
#
_entry.id   b1dcc633dd9032d02a9f341e00cfcf20
#
_cell.length_a   1.000
_cell.length_b   1.000
_cell.length_c   1.000
_cell.angle_alpha   90.00
_cell.angle_beta   90.00
_cell.angle_gamma   90.00
#
_symmetry.space_group_name_H-M   'P 1'
#
loop_
_entity.id
_entity.type
_entity.pdbx_description
1 polymer ?
#
loop_
_entity_poly.entity_id
_entity_poly.type
_entity_poly.pdbx_seq_one_letter_code
_entity_poly.pdbx_strand_id
1 'polypeptide(L)'
;MDIQKDNRMYMQIALLTSKRSYARRLKVGCVIVKNHSIISFGWNGMPTGYDNCCEMEVDGRLVTRPEVQHAELNAIAKLAENGYSSKGAAIFITHSPCIHCALLIQKCGITDVYYHTLYRSSEGVEFLTRAGVNVTHLDVEPPFPMQPCDCRIEGCDCGGTGSVH
;
A
#
# COMPACT_ATOMS: atom_id res chain seq x y z
N MET A 1 -24.91 -6.91 8.35
CA MET A 1 -23.81 -6.11 7.74
C MET A 1 -23.06 -7.04 6.79
N ASP A 2 -22.89 -6.66 5.54
CA ASP A 2 -22.21 -7.49 4.53
C ASP A 2 -20.70 -7.18 4.58
N ILE A 3 -19.94 -7.98 5.33
CA ILE A 3 -18.49 -7.82 5.54
C ILE A 3 -17.74 -7.79 4.21
N GLN A 4 -18.16 -8.57 3.21
CA GLN A 4 -17.50 -8.57 1.90
C GLN A 4 -17.69 -7.25 1.16
N LYS A 5 -18.86 -6.66 1.25
CA LYS A 5 -19.17 -5.37 0.65
C LYS A 5 -18.37 -4.24 1.29
N ASP A 6 -18.25 -4.26 2.61
CA ASP A 6 -17.46 -3.29 3.36
C ASP A 6 -15.97 -3.40 3.02
N ASN A 7 -15.42 -4.61 2.95
CA ASN A 7 -14.02 -4.84 2.59
C ASN A 7 -13.70 -4.34 1.17
N ARG A 8 -14.60 -4.54 0.20
CA ARG A 8 -14.44 -4.01 -1.15
C ARG A 8 -14.39 -2.49 -1.15
N MET A 9 -15.28 -1.83 -0.41
CA MET A 9 -15.30 -0.37 -0.24
C MET A 9 -13.98 0.13 0.35
N TYR A 10 -13.46 -0.49 1.41
CA TYR A 10 -12.18 -0.08 2.02
C TYR A 10 -11.01 -0.24 1.05
N MET A 11 -10.98 -1.29 0.26
CA MET A 11 -9.95 -1.46 -0.77
C MET A 11 -10.08 -0.38 -1.87
N GLN A 12 -11.28 -0.04 -2.29
CA GLN A 12 -11.50 1.06 -3.24
C GLN A 12 -11.03 2.40 -2.68
N ILE A 13 -11.22 2.65 -1.38
CA ILE A 13 -10.69 3.85 -0.71
C ILE A 13 -9.15 3.81 -0.67
N ALA A 14 -8.53 2.65 -0.44
CA ALA A 14 -7.07 2.51 -0.53
C ALA A 14 -6.55 2.81 -1.93
N LEU A 15 -7.23 2.33 -2.97
CA LEU A 15 -6.92 2.65 -4.38
C LEU A 15 -7.06 4.15 -4.66
N LEU A 16 -8.11 4.80 -4.15
CA LEU A 16 -8.27 6.25 -4.25
C LEU A 16 -7.14 6.99 -3.51
N THR A 17 -6.78 6.53 -2.33
CA THR A 17 -5.71 7.09 -1.49
C THR A 17 -4.35 7.03 -2.20
N SER A 18 -4.07 5.97 -2.95
CA SER A 18 -2.82 5.82 -3.70
C SER A 18 -2.57 6.95 -4.70
N LYS A 19 -3.63 7.57 -5.23
CA LYS A 19 -3.52 8.72 -6.15
C LYS A 19 -2.91 9.96 -5.53
N ARG A 20 -2.87 10.06 -4.21
CA ARG A 20 -2.19 11.15 -3.49
C ARG A 20 -0.66 11.03 -3.56
N SER A 21 -0.14 9.85 -3.91
CA SER A 21 1.31 9.64 -4.06
C SER A 21 1.87 10.43 -5.24
N TYR A 22 3.01 11.07 -5.02
CA TYR A 22 3.81 11.71 -6.07
C TYR A 22 4.79 10.73 -6.74
N ALA A 23 4.88 9.49 -6.26
CA ALA A 23 5.75 8.48 -6.85
C ALA A 23 5.37 8.23 -8.31
N ARG A 24 6.39 8.15 -9.16
CA ARG A 24 6.25 7.90 -10.61
C ARG A 24 6.28 6.41 -10.92
N ARG A 25 7.10 5.62 -10.19
CA ARG A 25 7.28 4.19 -10.41
C ARG A 25 6.09 3.37 -9.92
N LEU A 26 5.65 3.61 -8.70
CA LEU A 26 4.55 2.87 -8.09
C LEU A 26 3.85 3.72 -7.05
N LYS A 27 2.54 3.91 -7.22
CA LYS A 27 1.68 4.61 -6.26
C LYS A 27 0.98 3.60 -5.37
N VAL A 28 1.31 3.60 -4.10
CA VAL A 28 0.73 2.71 -3.09
C VAL A 28 -0.13 3.52 -2.14
N GLY A 29 -1.29 3.00 -1.80
CA GLY A 29 -2.17 3.55 -0.78
C GLY A 29 -2.62 2.46 0.19
N CYS A 30 -2.90 2.85 1.41
CA CYS A 30 -3.49 1.96 2.38
C CYS A 30 -4.50 2.65 3.29
N VAL A 31 -5.38 1.85 3.88
CA VAL A 31 -6.41 2.27 4.83
C VAL A 31 -6.39 1.30 6.02
N ILE A 32 -6.43 1.83 7.23
CA ILE A 32 -6.53 1.04 8.46
C ILE A 32 -7.93 1.20 9.03
N VAL A 33 -8.58 0.07 9.28
CA VAL A 33 -9.98 -0.02 9.72
C VAL A 33 -10.06 -0.75 11.05
N LYS A 34 -10.82 -0.20 11.98
CA LYS A 34 -11.11 -0.83 13.26
C LYS A 34 -12.56 -0.58 13.66
N ASN A 35 -13.27 -1.61 14.11
CA ASN A 35 -14.68 -1.49 14.48
C ASN A 35 -15.53 -0.82 13.37
N HIS A 36 -15.37 -1.27 12.12
CA HIS A 36 -16.05 -0.74 10.93
C HIS A 36 -15.78 0.75 10.63
N SER A 37 -14.79 1.35 11.25
CA SER A 37 -14.40 2.75 11.04
C SER A 37 -12.99 2.86 10.50
N ILE A 38 -12.79 3.71 9.50
CA ILE A 38 -11.44 4.07 9.05
C ILE A 38 -10.79 4.90 10.14
N ILE A 39 -9.70 4.41 10.71
CA ILE A 39 -8.96 5.08 11.78
C ILE A 39 -7.67 5.74 11.27
N SER A 40 -7.17 5.33 10.12
CA SER A 40 -6.01 5.96 9.44
C SER A 40 -5.97 5.59 7.98
N PHE A 41 -5.21 6.37 7.21
CA PHE A 41 -4.86 6.07 5.83
C PHE A 41 -3.47 6.65 5.50
N GLY A 42 -2.81 6.08 4.50
CA GLY A 42 -1.48 6.51 4.06
C GLY A 42 -1.26 6.25 2.57
N TRP A 43 -0.28 6.92 2.02
CA TRP A 43 0.26 6.68 0.69
C TRP A 43 1.79 6.79 0.73
N ASN A 44 2.48 6.18 -0.23
CA ASN A 44 3.92 6.28 -0.28
C ASN A 44 4.37 7.68 -0.76
N GLY A 45 5.44 8.19 -0.18
CA GLY A 45 5.94 9.52 -0.51
C GLY A 45 7.13 9.95 0.32
N MET A 46 7.68 11.11 -0.02
CA MET A 46 8.76 11.72 0.74
C MET A 46 8.28 12.20 2.11
N PRO A 47 9.16 12.27 3.11
CA PRO A 47 8.84 12.83 4.41
C PRO A 47 8.37 14.28 4.34
N THR A 48 7.57 14.70 5.29
CA THR A 48 7.13 16.11 5.41
C THR A 48 8.33 17.04 5.47
N GLY A 49 8.30 18.09 4.66
CA GLY A 49 9.38 19.08 4.58
C GLY A 49 10.44 18.78 3.51
N TYR A 50 10.41 17.62 2.90
CA TYR A 50 11.24 17.30 1.71
C TYR A 50 10.52 17.67 0.43
N ASP A 51 11.28 17.73 -0.70
CA ASP A 51 10.66 17.79 -2.02
C ASP A 51 9.86 16.50 -2.31
N ASN A 52 8.90 16.60 -3.22
CA ASN A 52 8.03 15.45 -3.57
C ASN A 52 8.65 14.50 -4.60
N CYS A 53 9.95 14.62 -4.88
CA CYS A 53 10.64 13.78 -5.86
C CYS A 53 10.98 12.42 -5.23
N CYS A 54 10.12 11.42 -5.46
CA CYS A 54 10.25 10.09 -4.86
C CYS A 54 11.34 9.24 -5.52
N GLU A 55 11.82 9.61 -6.70
CA GLU A 55 12.77 8.84 -7.47
C GLU A 55 14.01 9.65 -7.82
N MET A 56 15.13 8.94 -8.05
CA MET A 56 16.37 9.47 -8.58
C MET A 56 16.84 8.59 -9.75
N GLU A 57 17.62 9.17 -10.62
CA GLU A 57 18.24 8.43 -11.71
C GLU A 57 19.58 7.84 -11.26
N VAL A 58 19.75 6.53 -11.44
CA VAL A 58 20.99 5.80 -11.17
C VAL A 58 21.28 4.92 -12.37
N ASP A 59 22.40 5.16 -13.04
CA ASP A 59 22.83 4.43 -14.23
C ASP A 59 21.75 4.36 -15.32
N GLY A 60 21.08 5.49 -15.61
CA GLY A 60 20.00 5.60 -16.59
C GLY A 60 18.70 4.90 -16.20
N ARG A 61 18.54 4.48 -14.94
CA ARG A 61 17.34 3.85 -14.40
C ARG A 61 16.73 4.69 -13.30
N LEU A 62 15.40 4.75 -13.30
CA LEU A 62 14.66 5.40 -12.23
C LEU A 62 14.58 4.49 -11.01
N VAL A 63 15.17 4.93 -9.90
CA VAL A 63 15.22 4.19 -8.63
C VAL A 63 14.48 4.99 -7.56
N THR A 64 13.70 4.31 -6.73
CA THR A 64 13.03 4.94 -5.57
C THR A 64 14.09 5.39 -4.57
N ARG A 65 13.99 6.63 -4.11
CA ARG A 65 14.89 7.20 -3.09
C ARG A 65 14.71 6.48 -1.76
N PRO A 66 15.79 6.25 -1.00
CA PRO A 66 15.72 5.51 0.28
C PRO A 66 14.88 6.22 1.34
N GLU A 67 14.67 7.53 1.22
CA GLU A 67 13.86 8.33 2.14
C GLU A 67 12.36 8.16 1.92
N VAL A 68 11.93 7.57 0.81
CA VAL A 68 10.50 7.37 0.52
C VAL A 68 9.88 6.45 1.57
N GLN A 69 8.92 6.98 2.28
CA GLN A 69 8.14 6.26 3.26
C GLN A 69 7.04 5.45 2.57
N HIS A 70 6.88 4.19 2.97
CA HIS A 70 5.82 3.33 2.45
C HIS A 70 4.45 3.75 3.01
N ALA A 71 3.39 3.41 2.29
CA ALA A 71 2.02 3.76 2.65
C ALA A 71 1.63 3.24 4.03
N GLU A 72 2.01 2.00 4.33
CA GLU A 72 1.74 1.32 5.61
C GLU A 72 2.43 2.04 6.78
N LEU A 73 3.71 2.39 6.60
CA LEU A 73 4.47 3.15 7.60
C LEU A 73 3.78 4.49 7.88
N ASN A 74 3.40 5.22 6.84
CA ASN A 74 2.71 6.51 6.98
C ASN A 74 1.38 6.39 7.70
N ALA A 75 0.57 5.37 7.40
CA ALA A 75 -0.71 5.16 8.06
C ALA A 75 -0.53 4.79 9.54
N ILE A 76 0.41 3.91 9.86
CA ILE A 76 0.68 3.47 11.24
C ILE A 76 1.30 4.62 12.07
N ALA A 77 2.22 5.39 11.49
CA ALA A 77 2.83 6.54 12.17
C ALA A 77 1.78 7.58 12.56
N LYS A 78 0.81 7.88 11.70
CA LYS A 78 -0.30 8.78 12.03
C LYS A 78 -1.15 8.30 13.20
N LEU A 79 -1.34 6.99 13.37
CA LEU A 79 -2.03 6.45 14.54
C LEU A 79 -1.22 6.71 15.81
N ALA A 80 0.09 6.47 15.76
CA ALA A 80 0.97 6.71 16.90
C ALA A 80 1.02 8.19 17.28
N GLU A 81 1.09 9.08 16.28
CA GLU A 81 1.07 10.54 16.48
C GLU A 81 -0.21 11.02 17.19
N ASN A 82 -1.35 10.39 16.88
CA ASN A 82 -2.65 10.75 17.46
C ASN A 82 -3.05 9.90 18.68
N GLY A 83 -2.17 9.05 19.19
CA GLY A 83 -2.42 8.20 20.36
C GLY A 83 -3.40 7.05 20.13
N TYR A 84 -3.64 6.65 18.89
CA TYR A 84 -4.52 5.53 18.54
C TYR A 84 -3.74 4.22 18.38
N SER A 85 -4.38 3.11 18.74
CA SER A 85 -3.82 1.77 18.60
C SER A 85 -4.40 1.03 17.40
N SER A 86 -3.53 0.47 16.56
CA SER A 86 -3.89 -0.43 15.47
C SER A 86 -4.15 -1.87 15.92
N LYS A 87 -3.96 -2.21 17.20
CA LYS A 87 -4.15 -3.57 17.71
C LYS A 87 -5.58 -4.07 17.42
N GLY A 88 -5.68 -5.22 16.76
CA GLY A 88 -6.94 -5.84 16.33
C GLY A 88 -7.60 -5.12 15.14
N ALA A 89 -6.89 -4.24 14.42
CA ALA A 89 -7.37 -3.61 13.21
C ALA A 89 -7.15 -4.47 11.97
N ALA A 90 -7.84 -4.12 10.89
CA ALA A 90 -7.57 -4.57 9.53
C ALA A 90 -6.84 -3.49 8.75
N ILE A 91 -5.94 -3.88 7.84
CA ILE A 91 -5.28 -2.97 6.89
C ILE A 91 -5.58 -3.40 5.46
N PHE A 92 -5.96 -2.45 4.62
CA PHE A 92 -6.23 -2.62 3.18
C PHE A 92 -5.13 -1.90 2.41
N ILE A 93 -4.40 -2.60 1.55
CA ILE A 93 -3.21 -2.08 0.86
C ILE A 93 -3.34 -2.37 -0.63
N THR A 94 -3.06 -1.39 -1.47
CA THR A 94 -3.13 -1.58 -2.94
C THR A 94 -2.13 -2.60 -3.47
N HIS A 95 -0.98 -2.77 -2.78
CA HIS A 95 0.03 -3.79 -3.11
C HIS A 95 0.41 -4.56 -1.85
N SER A 96 0.70 -5.85 -1.98
CA SER A 96 1.11 -6.67 -0.84
C SER A 96 2.34 -6.07 -0.13
N PRO A 97 2.40 -6.13 1.21
CA PRO A 97 3.46 -5.48 1.98
C PRO A 97 4.82 -6.13 1.72
N CYS A 98 5.87 -5.33 1.64
CA CYS A 98 7.23 -5.83 1.69
C CYS A 98 7.56 -6.38 3.09
N ILE A 99 8.68 -7.10 3.23
CA ILE A 99 9.06 -7.70 4.51
C ILE A 99 9.14 -6.67 5.65
N HIS A 100 9.67 -5.47 5.40
CA HIS A 100 9.78 -4.44 6.44
C HIS A 100 8.41 -3.93 6.91
N CYS A 101 7.48 -3.69 5.99
CA CYS A 101 6.11 -3.32 6.33
C CYS A 101 5.35 -4.47 7.02
N ALA A 102 5.59 -5.70 6.59
CA ALA A 102 5.00 -6.88 7.23
C ALA A 102 5.44 -7.04 8.69
N LEU A 103 6.72 -6.83 8.99
CA LEU A 103 7.24 -6.82 10.36
C LEU A 103 6.56 -5.73 11.22
N LEU A 104 6.40 -4.53 10.65
CA LEU A 104 5.74 -3.42 11.32
C LEU A 104 4.24 -3.74 11.59
N ILE A 105 3.53 -4.23 10.59
CA ILE A 105 2.12 -4.62 10.68
C ILE A 105 1.90 -5.64 11.81
N GLN A 106 2.72 -6.70 11.83
CA GLN A 106 2.66 -7.73 12.87
C GLN A 106 2.96 -7.14 14.25
N LYS A 107 4.02 -6.33 14.37
CA LYS A 107 4.43 -5.72 15.65
C LYS A 107 3.38 -4.78 16.22
N CYS A 108 2.64 -4.08 15.37
CA CYS A 108 1.57 -3.15 15.76
C CYS A 108 0.24 -3.87 16.08
N GLY A 109 0.21 -5.21 16.00
CA GLY A 109 -0.96 -6.03 16.38
C GLY A 109 -2.13 -5.95 15.42
N ILE A 110 -1.89 -5.59 14.15
CA ILE A 110 -2.89 -5.70 13.09
C ILE A 110 -3.15 -7.19 12.83
N THR A 111 -4.42 -7.59 12.75
CA THR A 111 -4.83 -9.00 12.68
C THR A 111 -5.22 -9.44 11.27
N ASP A 112 -5.62 -8.51 10.42
CA ASP A 112 -6.15 -8.80 9.10
C ASP A 112 -5.49 -7.89 8.06
N VAL A 113 -4.95 -8.48 7.01
CA VAL A 113 -4.28 -7.79 5.89
C VAL A 113 -4.99 -8.16 4.61
N TYR A 114 -5.49 -7.15 3.91
CA TYR A 114 -6.06 -7.28 2.57
C TYR A 114 -5.16 -6.56 1.58
N TYR A 115 -4.78 -7.21 0.48
CA TYR A 115 -4.02 -6.58 -0.59
C TYR A 115 -4.70 -6.79 -1.94
N HIS A 116 -4.58 -5.79 -2.83
CA HIS A 116 -5.18 -5.84 -4.16
C HIS A 116 -4.25 -6.50 -5.19
N THR A 117 -3.00 -6.09 -5.25
CA THR A 117 -2.01 -6.59 -6.20
C THR A 117 -0.83 -7.22 -5.48
N LEU A 118 -0.37 -8.37 -5.94
CA LEU A 118 0.86 -8.96 -5.39
C LEU A 118 2.07 -8.11 -5.81
N TYR A 119 2.90 -7.73 -4.85
CA TYR A 119 4.17 -7.06 -5.10
C TYR A 119 5.22 -8.06 -5.57
N ARG A 120 6.39 -7.59 -6.00
CA ARG A 120 7.49 -8.39 -6.58
C ARG A 120 7.91 -9.60 -5.75
N SER A 121 7.81 -9.52 -4.43
CA SER A 121 8.17 -10.58 -3.50
C SER A 121 6.98 -10.96 -2.64
N SER A 122 6.78 -12.25 -2.41
CA SER A 122 5.80 -12.82 -1.49
C SER A 122 6.26 -12.88 -0.04
N GLU A 123 7.53 -12.50 0.26
CA GLU A 123 8.14 -12.65 1.58
C GLU A 123 7.32 -12.02 2.71
N GLY A 124 6.76 -10.82 2.48
CA GLY A 124 5.93 -10.15 3.47
C GLY A 124 4.63 -10.90 3.74
N VAL A 125 3.98 -11.42 2.70
CA VAL A 125 2.76 -12.23 2.81
C VAL A 125 3.06 -13.54 3.54
N GLU A 126 4.12 -14.24 3.17
CA GLU A 126 4.53 -15.50 3.81
C GLU A 126 4.89 -15.29 5.29
N PHE A 127 5.62 -14.22 5.60
CA PHE A 127 5.93 -13.86 6.98
C PHE A 127 4.66 -13.63 7.81
N LEU A 128 3.73 -12.80 7.33
CA LEU A 128 2.48 -12.50 8.03
C LEU A 128 1.63 -13.74 8.26
N THR A 129 1.51 -14.60 7.24
CA THR A 129 0.77 -15.87 7.35
C THR A 129 1.38 -16.79 8.41
N ARG A 130 2.71 -16.93 8.43
CA ARG A 130 3.42 -17.71 9.48
C ARG A 130 3.27 -17.11 10.86
N ALA A 131 3.15 -15.78 10.95
CA ALA A 131 2.94 -15.06 12.20
C ALA A 131 1.49 -15.11 12.69
N GLY A 132 0.57 -15.80 12.00
CA GLY A 132 -0.83 -15.95 12.38
C GLY A 132 -1.71 -14.74 12.04
N VAL A 133 -1.24 -13.85 11.17
CA VAL A 133 -2.05 -12.76 10.62
C VAL A 133 -2.89 -13.30 9.46
N ASN A 134 -4.16 -12.94 9.40
CA ASN A 134 -5.04 -13.29 8.28
C ASN A 134 -4.65 -12.45 7.04
N VAL A 135 -4.16 -13.08 5.98
CA VAL A 135 -3.77 -12.39 4.76
C VAL A 135 -4.69 -12.81 3.61
N THR A 136 -5.33 -11.85 2.96
CA THR A 136 -6.31 -12.08 1.91
C THR A 136 -5.99 -11.23 0.68
N HIS A 137 -5.90 -11.87 -0.48
CA HIS A 137 -5.93 -11.18 -1.76
C HIS A 137 -7.37 -10.74 -2.05
N LEU A 138 -7.58 -9.45 -2.31
CA LEU A 138 -8.90 -8.87 -2.54
C LEU A 138 -8.90 -8.08 -3.84
N ASP A 139 -9.34 -8.74 -4.90
CA ASP A 139 -9.52 -8.11 -6.20
C ASP A 139 -10.81 -7.29 -6.23
N VAL A 140 -10.70 -6.01 -6.58
CA VAL A 140 -11.83 -5.08 -6.73
C VAL A 140 -11.62 -4.19 -7.95
N GLU A 141 -12.69 -3.86 -8.65
CA GLU A 141 -12.61 -2.84 -9.67
C GLU A 141 -12.30 -1.48 -9.02
N PRO A 142 -11.30 -0.75 -9.54
CA PRO A 142 -10.99 0.58 -9.03
C PRO A 142 -12.21 1.51 -9.24
N PRO A 143 -12.48 2.43 -8.29
CA PRO A 143 -13.61 3.34 -8.36
C PRO A 143 -13.46 4.42 -9.45
N PHE A 144 -12.40 4.37 -10.23
CA PHE A 144 -12.07 5.29 -11.32
C PHE A 144 -11.23 4.57 -12.38
N PRO A 145 -11.22 5.03 -13.65
CA PRO A 145 -10.33 4.48 -14.66
C PRO A 145 -8.87 4.59 -14.21
N MET A 146 -8.17 3.46 -14.16
CA MET A 146 -6.72 3.45 -13.94
C MET A 146 -6.07 4.05 -15.18
N GLN A 147 -5.48 5.23 -15.06
CA GLN A 147 -4.62 5.74 -16.12
C GLN A 147 -3.35 4.91 -16.16
N PRO A 148 -2.89 4.46 -17.33
CA PRO A 148 -1.57 3.85 -17.45
C PRO A 148 -0.54 4.80 -16.84
N CYS A 149 0.47 4.27 -16.17
CA CYS A 149 1.55 5.11 -15.68
C CYS A 149 2.19 5.82 -16.88
N ASP A 150 2.40 7.11 -16.76
CA ASP A 150 3.07 7.91 -17.82
C ASP A 150 4.59 7.71 -17.81
N CYS A 151 5.03 6.51 -17.49
CA CYS A 151 6.45 6.15 -17.49
C CYS A 151 6.84 5.69 -18.89
N ARG A 152 7.31 6.62 -19.69
CA ARG A 152 7.95 6.36 -21.00
C ARG A 152 9.36 5.81 -20.86
N ILE A 153 9.67 5.11 -19.77
CA ILE A 153 11.00 4.58 -19.51
C ILE A 153 10.92 3.06 -19.64
N GLU A 154 11.71 2.49 -20.55
CA GLU A 154 11.90 1.06 -20.68
C GLU A 154 12.34 0.46 -19.34
N GLY A 155 11.60 -0.55 -18.84
CA GLY A 155 11.86 -1.18 -17.54
C GLY A 155 11.00 -0.68 -16.37
N CYS A 156 9.93 0.05 -16.62
CA CYS A 156 8.92 0.35 -15.60
C CYS A 156 8.09 -0.90 -15.32
N ASP A 157 8.31 -1.51 -14.15
CA ASP A 157 7.50 -2.63 -13.62
C ASP A 157 6.12 -2.17 -13.08
N CYS A 158 5.46 -1.31 -13.81
CA CYS A 158 4.08 -0.98 -13.52
C CYS A 158 3.25 -2.15 -14.03
N GLY A 159 2.83 -3.09 -13.20
CA GLY A 159 2.11 -4.32 -13.55
C GLY A 159 0.92 -4.16 -14.51
N GLY A 160 1.17 -3.62 -15.68
CA GLY A 160 0.27 -3.56 -16.80
C GLY A 160 0.40 -4.85 -17.60
N THR A 161 -0.62 -5.68 -17.59
CA THR A 161 -0.80 -6.74 -18.58
C THR A 161 -0.89 -6.10 -19.97
N GLY A 162 0.26 -5.79 -20.55
CA GLY A 162 0.37 -5.42 -21.95
C GLY A 162 0.16 -6.69 -22.79
N SER A 163 -1.05 -6.89 -23.26
CA SER A 163 -1.29 -7.79 -24.38
C SER A 163 -0.57 -7.22 -25.58
N VAL A 164 0.53 -7.87 -25.98
CA VAL A 164 1.23 -7.58 -27.22
C VAL A 164 0.45 -8.27 -28.34
N HIS A 165 0.00 -7.51 -29.29
CA HIS A 165 -0.23 -7.94 -30.66
C HIS A 165 0.74 -7.22 -31.58
#